data_3b9145875f266e4836ad6fcd35d90cf7
#
_entry.id   3b9145875f266e4836ad6fcd35d90cf7
#
_cell.length_a   1.000
_cell.length_b   1.000
_cell.length_c   1.000
_cell.angle_alpha   90.00
_cell.angle_beta   90.00
_cell.angle_gamma   90.00
#
_symmetry.space_group_name_H-M   'P 1'
#
loop_
_entity.id
_entity.type
_entity.pdbx_description
1 polymer ?
#
loop_
_entity_poly.entity_id
_entity_poly.type
_entity_poly.pdbx_seq_one_letter_code
_entity_poly.pdbx_strand_id
1 'polypeptide(L)'
;MSDELDKKIDEPSESGGEDTTAQSDKDDNQDDGYEKVCFMCRRPESKAGKLINFGYNMYVCADCMQKSMDAMQKGPINISQVMTNIPGDMNLEDMIKSVQIPRRQQVKKRAEKQKAEAPKLKLSDIPAPHMIKAKLDDYVVGQEQAKKVISVAVYNHYKRILSKDDDGVEIQKSNMLMLGPTGSGKTYLVQTLAKILNVPLAITDATTLTEAGYIGDDVESVISKLLAAADNDVDRAQQGIVFIDETDKLAKKRNTNQRDVSGEAVQQGLLKLLEGSEIEVPVGASSKNAMVPMTTVDTKNILFICGGAFPELGEIVKERLDKRTGIGFRSDLKDGHKDDRDILLKANREDLRQFGMIPEFLGRLPVITALQSLDEDMLVKILREPKNAILRQYEKLLAMDEVKLTFEDDALRAIAKKALEADTGARALRSVLEEYMLDIMYEIPKDDNIGQVIITKEYIEGNGGPRIIMRGQDIYLP
;
A
#
# COMPACT_ATOMS: atom_id res chain seq x y z
N MET A 1 -46.35 53.20 -29.12
CA MET A 1 -47.21 52.73 -30.21
C MET A 1 -47.35 51.26 -29.87
N SER A 2 -48.38 51.04 -29.14
CA SER A 2 -49.79 50.67 -29.39
C SER A 2 -49.84 49.15 -29.57
N ASP A 3 -50.38 48.49 -28.68
CA ASP A 3 -51.77 48.20 -28.24
C ASP A 3 -52.04 46.71 -28.46
N GLU A 4 -52.37 46.04 -27.42
CA GLU A 4 -53.68 45.80 -26.77
C GLU A 4 -54.29 44.49 -27.21
N LEU A 5 -54.57 43.65 -26.19
CA LEU A 5 -55.93 43.26 -25.73
C LEU A 5 -56.61 42.15 -26.60
N ASP A 6 -57.29 41.18 -26.16
CA ASP A 6 -58.12 40.91 -24.98
C ASP A 6 -58.63 39.44 -25.00
N LYS A 7 -58.77 38.85 -23.77
CA LYS A 7 -59.91 38.13 -23.17
C LYS A 7 -60.72 37.07 -23.99
N LYS A 8 -60.99 35.92 -23.38
CA LYS A 8 -62.13 35.50 -22.50
C LYS A 8 -62.17 33.98 -22.39
N ILE A 9 -62.17 33.44 -21.21
CA ILE A 9 -63.19 32.86 -20.33
C ILE A 9 -64.28 32.06 -21.09
N ASP A 10 -64.34 30.72 -20.71
CA ASP A 10 -65.54 30.07 -20.14
C ASP A 10 -65.29 28.57 -19.86
N GLU A 11 -65.61 28.14 -18.67
CA GLU A 11 -65.99 26.79 -18.21
C GLU A 11 -67.50 26.64 -18.36
N PRO A 12 -68.20 25.48 -17.96
CA PRO A 12 -67.79 24.10 -17.73
C PRO A 12 -68.73 23.06 -18.39
N SER A 13 -68.49 21.74 -18.23
CA SER A 13 -69.54 20.81 -17.75
C SER A 13 -69.08 19.33 -17.81
N GLU A 14 -69.49 18.63 -16.78
CA GLU A 14 -69.37 17.23 -16.33
C GLU A 14 -69.72 16.17 -17.39
N SER A 15 -69.04 14.97 -17.32
CA SER A 15 -69.60 13.71 -16.81
C SER A 15 -68.78 12.49 -17.21
N GLY A 16 -68.35 11.71 -16.26
CA GLY A 16 -68.57 10.28 -16.11
C GLY A 16 -67.83 9.30 -17.01
N GLY A 17 -67.03 8.43 -16.40
CA GLY A 17 -66.60 7.17 -16.99
C GLY A 17 -65.31 6.61 -16.37
N GLU A 18 -65.44 5.68 -15.46
CA GLU A 18 -64.41 4.81 -14.94
C GLU A 18 -63.74 4.04 -16.09
N ASP A 19 -62.42 4.08 -16.15
CA ASP A 19 -61.67 2.92 -16.64
C ASP A 19 -60.26 2.91 -16.07
N THR A 20 -59.99 1.82 -15.33
CA THR A 20 -58.70 1.45 -14.76
C THR A 20 -57.74 1.07 -15.85
N THR A 21 -56.71 1.88 -16.08
CA THR A 21 -55.55 1.46 -16.85
C THR A 21 -54.26 1.89 -16.13
N ALA A 22 -53.41 0.90 -15.99
CA ALA A 22 -52.10 0.89 -15.36
C ALA A 22 -51.29 2.16 -15.67
N GLN A 23 -50.82 2.82 -14.60
CA GLN A 23 -49.75 3.79 -14.67
C GLN A 23 -48.44 3.08 -15.01
N SER A 24 -47.99 3.26 -16.21
CA SER A 24 -46.65 2.99 -16.64
C SER A 24 -45.71 4.00 -15.96
N ASP A 25 -44.91 3.53 -15.02
CA ASP A 25 -43.80 4.26 -14.44
C ASP A 25 -42.88 4.73 -15.60
N LYS A 26 -42.88 6.03 -15.84
CA LYS A 26 -41.81 6.67 -16.61
C LYS A 26 -40.54 6.56 -15.81
N ASP A 27 -39.66 5.66 -16.22
CA ASP A 27 -38.25 5.62 -15.80
C ASP A 27 -37.65 7.00 -16.13
N ASP A 28 -37.42 7.78 -15.08
CA ASP A 28 -36.50 8.92 -15.10
C ASP A 28 -35.08 8.37 -15.23
N ASN A 29 -34.68 8.07 -16.45
CA ASN A 29 -33.30 7.79 -16.82
C ASN A 29 -32.50 9.10 -16.85
N GLN A 30 -32.28 9.72 -15.71
CA GLN A 30 -31.11 10.57 -15.54
C GLN A 30 -29.87 9.68 -15.47
N ASP A 31 -29.06 9.75 -16.50
CA ASP A 31 -27.81 9.03 -16.64
C ASP A 31 -26.74 9.67 -15.71
N ASP A 32 -26.87 9.42 -14.40
CA ASP A 32 -26.00 10.00 -13.36
C ASP A 32 -24.58 9.40 -13.36
N GLY A 33 -24.21 8.61 -14.34
CA GLY A 33 -22.87 7.99 -14.42
C GLY A 33 -22.60 6.91 -13.35
N TYR A 34 -23.66 6.40 -12.69
CA TYR A 34 -23.59 5.31 -11.71
C TYR A 34 -24.33 4.07 -12.19
N GLU A 35 -23.78 2.88 -11.87
CA GLU A 35 -24.36 1.58 -12.19
C GLU A 35 -25.04 0.98 -10.94
N LYS A 36 -26.22 0.39 -11.12
CA LYS A 36 -26.95 -0.30 -10.06
C LYS A 36 -26.20 -1.58 -9.65
N VAL A 37 -26.24 -1.95 -8.36
CA VAL A 37 -25.58 -3.16 -7.83
C VAL A 37 -26.57 -4.06 -7.11
N CYS A 38 -26.35 -5.38 -7.22
CA CYS A 38 -27.14 -6.37 -6.52
C CYS A 38 -26.93 -6.25 -5.01
N PHE A 39 -28.00 -6.15 -4.24
CA PHE A 39 -27.99 -6.07 -2.77
C PHE A 39 -27.32 -7.29 -2.12
N MET A 40 -27.53 -8.50 -2.64
CA MET A 40 -27.04 -9.74 -2.03
C MET A 40 -25.59 -10.07 -2.42
N CYS A 41 -25.25 -10.08 -3.72
CA CYS A 41 -23.91 -10.46 -4.18
C CYS A 41 -23.03 -9.26 -4.52
N ARG A 42 -23.58 -8.03 -4.46
CA ARG A 42 -22.86 -6.76 -4.67
C ARG A 42 -22.22 -6.59 -6.06
N ARG A 43 -22.53 -7.47 -7.01
CA ARG A 43 -22.06 -7.33 -8.39
C ARG A 43 -22.84 -6.21 -9.10
N PRO A 44 -22.17 -5.35 -9.88
CA PRO A 44 -22.84 -4.33 -10.70
C PRO A 44 -23.67 -4.96 -11.81
N GLU A 45 -24.65 -4.23 -12.33
CA GLU A 45 -25.57 -4.72 -13.36
C GLU A 45 -24.87 -5.24 -14.61
N SER A 46 -23.74 -4.60 -15.00
CA SER A 46 -22.87 -5.05 -16.10
C SER A 46 -22.32 -6.47 -15.93
N LYS A 47 -22.15 -6.95 -14.68
CA LYS A 47 -21.65 -8.29 -14.35
C LYS A 47 -22.71 -9.25 -13.82
N ALA A 48 -23.77 -8.71 -13.21
CA ALA A 48 -24.83 -9.49 -12.57
C ALA A 48 -26.03 -9.76 -13.49
N GLY A 49 -26.06 -9.15 -14.69
CA GLY A 49 -27.20 -9.14 -15.57
C GLY A 49 -28.35 -8.27 -15.04
N LYS A 50 -29.52 -8.42 -15.61
CA LYS A 50 -30.69 -7.59 -15.27
C LYS A 50 -31.01 -7.67 -13.77
N LEU A 51 -31.05 -6.52 -13.12
CA LEU A 51 -31.42 -6.38 -11.71
C LEU A 51 -32.91 -6.15 -11.56
N ILE A 52 -33.52 -6.83 -10.60
CA ILE A 52 -34.95 -6.70 -10.25
C ILE A 52 -35.06 -5.72 -9.09
N ASN A 53 -35.88 -4.70 -9.22
CA ASN A 53 -36.11 -3.71 -8.17
C ASN A 53 -37.20 -4.22 -7.19
N PHE A 54 -36.87 -4.29 -5.91
CA PHE A 54 -37.79 -4.67 -4.83
C PHE A 54 -38.36 -3.46 -4.07
N GLY A 55 -38.20 -2.25 -4.58
CA GLY A 55 -38.55 -1.02 -3.89
C GLY A 55 -37.41 -0.48 -3.02
N TYR A 56 -37.54 0.77 -2.53
CA TYR A 56 -36.55 1.44 -1.68
C TYR A 56 -35.09 1.40 -2.19
N ASN A 57 -34.90 1.43 -3.52
CA ASN A 57 -33.56 1.30 -4.16
C ASN A 57 -32.85 -0.04 -3.91
N MET A 58 -33.57 -1.09 -3.54
CA MET A 58 -33.02 -2.44 -3.41
C MET A 58 -33.10 -3.19 -4.75
N TYR A 59 -31.92 -3.54 -5.29
CA TYR A 59 -31.81 -4.29 -6.54
C TYR A 59 -31.22 -5.68 -6.25
N VAL A 60 -31.81 -6.75 -6.80
CA VAL A 60 -31.34 -8.13 -6.65
C VAL A 60 -31.21 -8.78 -8.04
N CYS A 61 -30.09 -9.45 -8.31
CA CYS A 61 -29.89 -10.15 -9.57
C CYS A 61 -30.62 -11.50 -9.58
N ALA A 62 -30.91 -12.00 -10.78
CA ALA A 62 -31.61 -13.27 -10.99
C ALA A 62 -30.92 -14.46 -10.29
N ASP A 63 -29.58 -14.54 -10.34
CA ASP A 63 -28.79 -15.60 -9.68
C ASP A 63 -28.99 -15.64 -8.17
N CYS A 64 -29.00 -14.48 -7.52
CA CYS A 64 -29.21 -14.39 -6.07
C CYS A 64 -30.64 -14.73 -5.70
N MET A 65 -31.59 -14.33 -6.51
CA MET A 65 -33.00 -14.64 -6.34
C MET A 65 -33.22 -16.16 -6.45
N GLN A 66 -32.64 -16.80 -7.48
CA GLN A 66 -32.71 -18.25 -7.67
C GLN A 66 -32.09 -18.99 -6.48
N LYS A 67 -30.89 -18.61 -6.02
CA LYS A 67 -30.23 -19.20 -4.86
C LYS A 67 -31.06 -19.04 -3.57
N SER A 68 -31.75 -17.92 -3.39
CA SER A 68 -32.63 -17.71 -2.24
C SER A 68 -33.85 -18.61 -2.32
N MET A 69 -34.45 -18.77 -3.48
CA MET A 69 -35.58 -19.67 -3.71
C MET A 69 -35.17 -21.15 -3.51
N ASP A 70 -34.01 -21.56 -4.05
CA ASP A 70 -33.47 -22.90 -3.86
C ASP A 70 -33.15 -23.21 -2.40
N ALA A 71 -32.64 -22.23 -1.64
CA ALA A 71 -32.40 -22.33 -0.21
C ALA A 71 -33.69 -22.48 0.60
N MET A 72 -34.76 -21.76 0.22
CA MET A 72 -36.08 -21.88 0.82
C MET A 72 -36.73 -23.23 0.54
N GLN A 73 -36.46 -23.86 -0.64
CA GLN A 73 -36.99 -25.18 -0.97
C GLN A 73 -36.25 -26.34 -0.30
N LYS A 74 -34.96 -26.15 0.03
CA LYS A 74 -34.09 -27.22 0.59
C LYS A 74 -33.98 -27.21 2.11
N GLY A 75 -34.48 -26.17 2.80
CA GLY A 75 -34.39 -26.06 4.27
C GLY A 75 -35.71 -26.35 4.97
N PRO A 76 -35.71 -26.93 6.18
CA PRO A 76 -36.93 -27.11 7.00
C PRO A 76 -37.27 -25.80 7.70
N ILE A 77 -37.39 -24.70 6.97
CA ILE A 77 -37.83 -23.41 7.56
C ILE A 77 -39.35 -23.38 7.47
N ASN A 78 -39.99 -23.64 8.58
CA ASN A 78 -41.45 -23.55 8.74
C ASN A 78 -41.79 -22.05 8.83
N ILE A 79 -42.20 -21.47 7.72
CA ILE A 79 -42.55 -20.03 7.57
C ILE A 79 -43.61 -19.61 8.61
N SER A 80 -44.45 -20.54 9.09
CA SER A 80 -45.42 -20.28 10.14
C SER A 80 -44.80 -19.94 11.50
N GLN A 81 -43.58 -20.42 11.82
CA GLN A 81 -42.89 -20.11 13.09
C GLN A 81 -42.17 -18.76 13.08
N VAL A 82 -41.83 -18.23 11.91
CA VAL A 82 -41.20 -16.90 11.79
C VAL A 82 -42.25 -15.79 11.93
N MET A 83 -43.48 -16.03 11.49
CA MET A 83 -44.59 -15.06 11.60
C MET A 83 -45.19 -14.94 12.97
N THR A 84 -45.03 -15.95 13.86
CA THR A 84 -45.62 -15.93 15.21
C THR A 84 -44.78 -15.20 16.27
N ASN A 85 -43.57 -14.82 15.95
CA ASN A 85 -42.66 -14.10 16.86
C ASN A 85 -42.50 -12.59 16.56
N ILE A 86 -43.35 -12.01 15.73
CA ILE A 86 -43.39 -10.56 15.53
C ILE A 86 -44.38 -10.00 16.58
N PRO A 87 -43.97 -9.09 17.48
CA PRO A 87 -44.91 -8.40 18.38
C PRO A 87 -45.92 -7.64 17.54
N GLY A 88 -47.19 -7.80 17.88
CA GLY A 88 -48.37 -7.51 17.07
C GLY A 88 -48.67 -6.06 16.69
N ASP A 89 -47.72 -5.11 16.72
CA ASP A 89 -47.93 -3.69 16.37
C ASP A 89 -46.83 -3.07 15.49
N MET A 90 -45.88 -3.85 14.96
CA MET A 90 -44.90 -3.31 14.00
C MET A 90 -45.31 -3.67 12.58
N ASN A 91 -45.68 -2.64 11.83
CA ASN A 91 -45.93 -2.75 10.38
C ASN A 91 -44.58 -3.03 9.67
N LEU A 92 -44.56 -3.98 8.75
CA LEU A 92 -43.36 -4.34 7.94
C LEU A 92 -42.70 -3.11 7.30
N GLU A 93 -43.49 -2.09 6.99
CA GLU A 93 -43.00 -0.80 6.45
C GLU A 93 -42.18 0.00 7.46
N ASP A 94 -42.47 -0.07 8.75
CA ASP A 94 -41.71 0.64 9.81
C ASP A 94 -40.41 -0.08 10.15
N MET A 95 -40.36 -1.40 10.02
CA MET A 95 -39.13 -2.19 10.14
C MET A 95 -38.17 -1.90 8.97
N ILE A 96 -38.66 -1.72 7.76
CA ILE A 96 -37.88 -1.36 6.57
C ILE A 96 -37.37 0.08 6.66
N LYS A 97 -38.13 1.00 7.26
CA LYS A 97 -37.72 2.40 7.47
C LYS A 97 -36.65 2.55 8.56
N SER A 98 -36.58 1.63 9.53
CA SER A 98 -35.57 1.66 10.61
C SER A 98 -34.20 1.12 10.19
N VAL A 99 -34.12 0.35 9.10
CA VAL A 99 -32.85 -0.06 8.51
C VAL A 99 -32.30 1.14 7.74
N GLN A 100 -31.29 1.81 8.31
CA GLN A 100 -30.53 2.83 7.61
C GLN A 100 -29.81 2.19 6.42
N ILE A 101 -30.50 2.11 5.28
CA ILE A 101 -29.89 1.66 4.01
C ILE A 101 -28.88 2.72 3.59
N PRO A 102 -27.59 2.40 3.44
CA PRO A 102 -26.60 3.36 2.97
C PRO A 102 -27.04 3.94 1.62
N ARG A 103 -27.10 5.25 1.50
CA ARG A 103 -27.60 5.99 0.31
C ARG A 103 -26.83 5.74 -1.00
N ARG A 104 -25.83 4.85 -1.03
CA ARG A 104 -24.99 4.56 -2.21
C ARG A 104 -24.89 3.07 -2.51
N GLN A 105 -25.94 2.51 -3.09
CA GLN A 105 -25.87 1.22 -3.80
C GLN A 105 -25.56 1.39 -5.29
N GLN A 106 -24.77 2.39 -5.64
CA GLN A 106 -24.45 2.65 -7.05
C GLN A 106 -22.93 2.74 -7.18
N VAL A 107 -22.38 1.96 -8.08
CA VAL A 107 -20.99 2.10 -8.55
C VAL A 107 -21.02 3.14 -9.68
N LYS A 108 -20.03 4.04 -9.70
CA LYS A 108 -19.83 4.90 -10.86
C LYS A 108 -19.84 4.02 -12.10
N LYS A 109 -20.81 4.21 -12.99
CA LYS A 109 -20.78 3.53 -14.29
C LYS A 109 -19.37 3.72 -14.82
N ARG A 110 -18.72 2.60 -15.15
CA ARG A 110 -17.55 2.66 -16.03
C ARG A 110 -18.06 3.46 -17.22
N ALA A 111 -17.74 4.75 -17.22
CA ALA A 111 -18.11 5.56 -18.35
C ALA A 111 -17.54 4.81 -19.54
N GLU A 112 -18.38 4.40 -20.47
CA GLU A 112 -18.03 4.46 -21.89
C GLU A 112 -17.77 5.93 -22.22
N LYS A 113 -16.87 6.57 -21.47
CA LYS A 113 -16.08 7.63 -22.02
C LYS A 113 -15.55 7.00 -23.28
N GLN A 114 -15.92 7.58 -24.43
CA GLN A 114 -14.94 7.64 -25.49
C GLN A 114 -13.61 7.56 -24.78
N LYS A 115 -12.94 6.38 -24.89
CA LYS A 115 -11.68 6.10 -24.26
C LYS A 115 -10.77 7.31 -24.50
N ALA A 116 -10.79 8.30 -23.64
CA ALA A 116 -9.53 8.89 -23.25
C ALA A 116 -8.83 7.69 -22.59
N GLU A 117 -8.12 6.94 -23.42
CA GLU A 117 -7.29 5.83 -22.99
C GLU A 117 -6.53 6.37 -21.81
N ALA A 118 -6.81 5.86 -20.61
CA ALA A 118 -5.89 6.05 -19.51
C ALA A 118 -4.51 5.78 -20.13
N PRO A 119 -3.51 6.67 -19.98
CA PRO A 119 -2.29 6.57 -20.75
C PRO A 119 -1.75 5.17 -20.55
N LYS A 120 -1.92 4.32 -21.57
CA LYS A 120 -1.35 2.98 -21.56
C LYS A 120 0.13 3.22 -21.43
N LEU A 121 0.72 2.73 -20.33
CA LEU A 121 2.16 2.76 -20.12
C LEU A 121 2.81 2.28 -21.44
N LYS A 122 3.55 3.16 -22.09
CA LYS A 122 4.33 2.77 -23.26
C LYS A 122 5.73 2.41 -22.78
N LEU A 123 6.41 1.55 -23.51
CA LEU A 123 7.78 1.16 -23.18
C LEU A 123 8.72 2.39 -23.14
N SER A 124 8.42 3.45 -23.91
CA SER A 124 9.10 4.74 -23.87
C SER A 124 8.97 5.49 -22.56
N ASP A 125 7.89 5.20 -21.79
CA ASP A 125 7.59 5.91 -20.55
C ASP A 125 8.28 5.26 -19.34
N ILE A 126 8.82 4.03 -19.53
CA ILE A 126 9.56 3.30 -18.50
C ILE A 126 11.06 3.59 -18.66
N PRO A 127 11.66 4.28 -17.68
CA PRO A 127 13.09 4.57 -17.75
C PRO A 127 13.91 3.27 -17.79
N ALA A 128 15.00 3.27 -18.54
CA ALA A 128 15.95 2.15 -18.54
C ALA A 128 16.54 1.91 -17.13
N PRO A 129 17.00 0.68 -16.78
CA PRO A 129 17.44 0.33 -15.42
C PRO A 129 18.49 1.29 -14.84
N HIS A 130 19.44 1.75 -15.65
CA HIS A 130 20.45 2.73 -15.20
C HIS A 130 19.84 4.09 -14.86
N MET A 131 18.77 4.49 -15.56
CA MET A 131 18.06 5.74 -15.30
C MET A 131 17.20 5.62 -14.02
N ILE A 132 16.57 4.45 -13.79
CA ILE A 132 15.85 4.16 -12.54
C ILE A 132 16.84 4.22 -11.37
N LYS A 133 18.00 3.54 -11.50
CA LYS A 133 19.04 3.55 -10.48
C LYS A 133 19.54 4.99 -10.22
N ALA A 134 19.85 5.76 -11.24
CA ALA A 134 20.31 7.14 -11.07
C ALA A 134 19.29 8.01 -10.33
N LYS A 135 17.99 7.86 -10.63
CA LYS A 135 16.93 8.55 -9.88
C LYS A 135 16.80 8.05 -8.43
N LEU A 136 17.07 6.76 -8.17
CA LEU A 136 17.11 6.22 -6.80
C LEU A 136 18.32 6.77 -6.04
N ASP A 137 19.47 6.98 -6.70
CA ASP A 137 20.68 7.55 -6.10
C ASP A 137 20.44 8.98 -5.57
N ASP A 138 19.52 9.72 -6.17
CA ASP A 138 19.11 11.05 -5.69
C ASP A 138 18.46 11.05 -4.29
N TYR A 139 17.92 9.89 -3.86
CA TYR A 139 17.12 9.79 -2.62
C TYR A 139 17.67 8.75 -1.63
N VAL A 140 18.32 7.70 -2.12
CA VAL A 140 18.79 6.56 -1.31
C VAL A 140 20.30 6.47 -1.36
N VAL A 141 20.94 6.69 -0.22
CA VAL A 141 22.40 6.59 -0.06
C VAL A 141 22.84 5.12 -0.01
N GLY A 142 23.96 4.81 -0.66
CA GLY A 142 24.51 3.45 -0.67
C GLY A 142 23.56 2.45 -1.35
N GLN A 143 23.55 1.21 -0.88
CA GLN A 143 22.68 0.13 -1.37
C GLN A 143 22.83 -0.17 -2.87
N GLU A 144 24.07 -0.04 -3.40
CA GLU A 144 24.35 -0.07 -4.84
C GLU A 144 23.84 -1.34 -5.52
N GLN A 145 24.10 -2.50 -4.91
CA GLN A 145 23.67 -3.79 -5.45
C GLN A 145 22.15 -3.94 -5.43
N ALA A 146 21.51 -3.56 -4.32
CA ALA A 146 20.06 -3.64 -4.18
C ALA A 146 19.36 -2.73 -5.20
N LYS A 147 19.80 -1.47 -5.34
CA LYS A 147 19.29 -0.53 -6.34
C LYS A 147 19.41 -1.07 -7.76
N LYS A 148 20.56 -1.70 -8.11
CA LYS A 148 20.78 -2.31 -9.40
C LYS A 148 19.81 -3.46 -9.66
N VAL A 149 19.69 -4.40 -8.73
CA VAL A 149 18.80 -5.58 -8.84
C VAL A 149 17.36 -5.15 -8.99
N ILE A 150 16.88 -4.24 -8.14
CA ILE A 150 15.51 -3.74 -8.15
C ILE A 150 15.21 -3.00 -9.47
N SER A 151 16.12 -2.14 -9.93
CA SER A 151 15.94 -1.40 -11.19
C SER A 151 15.77 -2.33 -12.39
N VAL A 152 16.57 -3.42 -12.46
CA VAL A 152 16.47 -4.42 -13.53
C VAL A 152 15.17 -5.21 -13.41
N ALA A 153 14.84 -5.68 -12.21
CA ALA A 153 13.64 -6.49 -11.97
C ALA A 153 12.36 -5.73 -12.32
N VAL A 154 12.27 -4.48 -11.90
CA VAL A 154 11.12 -3.60 -12.19
C VAL A 154 11.02 -3.29 -13.68
N TYR A 155 12.11 -2.97 -14.32
CA TYR A 155 12.14 -2.74 -15.77
C TYR A 155 11.65 -3.97 -16.54
N ASN A 156 12.12 -5.18 -16.17
CA ASN A 156 11.69 -6.44 -16.78
C ASN A 156 10.21 -6.73 -16.51
N HIS A 157 9.72 -6.40 -15.30
CA HIS A 157 8.31 -6.55 -14.97
C HIS A 157 7.41 -5.73 -15.90
N TYR A 158 7.71 -4.44 -16.10
CA TYR A 158 6.92 -3.59 -16.99
C TYR A 158 7.10 -3.95 -18.47
N LYS A 159 8.31 -4.41 -18.88
CA LYS A 159 8.48 -4.99 -20.22
C LYS A 159 7.57 -6.18 -20.46
N ARG A 160 7.44 -7.08 -19.48
CA ARG A 160 6.52 -8.21 -19.54
C ARG A 160 5.06 -7.76 -19.75
N ILE A 161 4.61 -6.74 -18.99
CA ILE A 161 3.24 -6.20 -19.13
C ILE A 161 2.99 -5.64 -20.53
N LEU A 162 4.02 -5.08 -21.16
CA LEU A 162 3.94 -4.42 -22.46
C LEU A 162 4.30 -5.32 -23.63
N SER A 163 4.88 -6.51 -23.37
CA SER A 163 5.17 -7.49 -24.42
C SER A 163 3.86 -8.05 -24.97
N LYS A 164 3.82 -8.23 -26.28
CA LYS A 164 2.76 -9.00 -26.93
C LYS A 164 3.25 -10.44 -27.02
N ASP A 165 2.39 -11.40 -26.75
CA ASP A 165 2.70 -12.84 -26.85
C ASP A 165 2.73 -13.30 -28.33
N ASP A 166 3.53 -12.62 -29.18
CA ASP A 166 3.54 -12.86 -30.63
C ASP A 166 4.44 -14.06 -31.02
N ASP A 167 5.34 -14.49 -30.12
CA ASP A 167 6.38 -15.51 -30.41
C ASP A 167 6.23 -16.80 -29.57
N GLY A 168 5.15 -16.91 -28.79
CA GLY A 168 4.87 -18.11 -27.97
C GLY A 168 5.77 -18.27 -26.75
N VAL A 169 6.57 -17.25 -26.40
CA VAL A 169 7.43 -17.23 -25.22
C VAL A 169 6.75 -16.47 -24.09
N GLU A 170 6.25 -17.15 -23.09
CA GLU A 170 5.65 -16.55 -21.91
C GLU A 170 6.73 -16.06 -20.92
N ILE A 171 6.78 -14.76 -20.65
CA ILE A 171 7.68 -14.19 -19.63
C ILE A 171 7.03 -14.30 -18.26
N GLN A 172 7.64 -15.08 -17.38
CA GLN A 172 7.13 -15.31 -16.02
C GLN A 172 7.19 -14.06 -15.15
N LYS A 173 6.26 -13.98 -14.18
CA LYS A 173 6.19 -12.94 -13.19
C LYS A 173 7.41 -12.99 -12.24
N SER A 174 8.05 -11.86 -12.00
CA SER A 174 9.27 -11.74 -11.18
C SER A 174 9.03 -10.89 -9.95
N ASN A 175 8.33 -11.46 -8.94
CA ASN A 175 8.20 -10.80 -7.64
C ASN A 175 9.54 -10.83 -6.88
N MET A 176 9.69 -9.97 -5.88
CA MET A 176 10.97 -9.76 -5.20
C MET A 176 10.89 -10.00 -3.69
N LEU A 177 12.00 -10.48 -3.12
CA LEU A 177 12.22 -10.54 -1.68
C LEU A 177 13.41 -9.66 -1.32
N MET A 178 13.18 -8.72 -0.41
CA MET A 178 14.17 -7.77 0.10
C MET A 178 14.56 -8.13 1.53
N LEU A 179 15.80 -8.49 1.74
CA LEU A 179 16.39 -8.77 3.05
C LEU A 179 17.11 -7.53 3.56
N GLY A 180 17.18 -7.35 4.87
CA GLY A 180 18.03 -6.29 5.43
C GLY A 180 17.57 -5.83 6.82
N PRO A 181 18.47 -5.32 7.64
CA PRO A 181 18.17 -4.93 9.02
C PRO A 181 17.05 -3.87 9.08
N THR A 182 16.46 -3.74 10.26
CA THR A 182 15.49 -2.67 10.53
C THR A 182 16.15 -1.31 10.29
N GLY A 183 15.43 -0.38 9.66
CA GLY A 183 15.94 0.95 9.36
C GLY A 183 16.95 1.03 8.21
N SER A 184 17.24 -0.07 7.48
CA SER A 184 18.14 -0.06 6.30
C SER A 184 17.56 0.64 5.07
N GLY A 185 16.27 1.04 5.11
CA GLY A 185 15.62 1.79 4.03
C GLY A 185 14.78 0.95 3.06
N LYS A 186 14.40 -0.31 3.37
CA LYS A 186 13.58 -1.18 2.50
C LYS A 186 12.29 -0.49 2.03
N THR A 187 11.47 -0.07 2.95
CA THR A 187 10.17 0.58 2.68
C THR A 187 10.37 1.89 1.92
N TYR A 188 11.37 2.70 2.31
CA TYR A 188 11.67 3.98 1.66
C TYR A 188 12.12 3.82 0.20
N LEU A 189 12.92 2.78 -0.08
CA LEU A 189 13.38 2.47 -1.43
C LEU A 189 12.19 2.11 -2.34
N VAL A 190 11.24 1.29 -1.86
CA VAL A 190 10.03 0.94 -2.64
C VAL A 190 9.11 2.14 -2.83
N GLN A 191 8.93 2.98 -1.81
CA GLN A 191 8.16 4.22 -1.92
C GLN A 191 8.75 5.17 -2.96
N THR A 192 10.08 5.33 -2.95
CA THR A 192 10.80 6.16 -3.92
C THR A 192 10.66 5.60 -5.33
N LEU A 193 10.79 4.29 -5.48
CA LEU A 193 10.60 3.59 -6.74
C LEU A 193 9.20 3.81 -7.33
N ALA A 194 8.15 3.62 -6.53
CA ALA A 194 6.77 3.83 -6.98
C ALA A 194 6.51 5.28 -7.42
N LYS A 195 7.10 6.27 -6.71
CA LYS A 195 7.05 7.69 -7.11
C LYS A 195 7.77 7.95 -8.43
N ILE A 196 8.96 7.36 -8.64
CA ILE A 196 9.75 7.52 -9.88
C ILE A 196 8.97 6.97 -11.08
N LEU A 197 8.26 5.86 -10.90
CA LEU A 197 7.48 5.18 -11.93
C LEU A 197 6.07 5.75 -12.08
N ASN A 198 5.64 6.60 -11.14
CA ASN A 198 4.27 7.15 -11.07
C ASN A 198 3.17 6.06 -11.07
N VAL A 199 3.36 5.01 -10.27
CA VAL A 199 2.42 3.90 -10.14
C VAL A 199 1.82 3.83 -8.73
N PRO A 200 0.60 3.29 -8.57
CA PRO A 200 0.00 3.09 -7.26
C PRO A 200 0.85 2.15 -6.40
N LEU A 201 0.94 2.45 -5.12
CA LEU A 201 1.66 1.64 -4.14
C LEU A 201 0.77 1.34 -2.94
N ALA A 202 0.62 0.07 -2.62
CA ALA A 202 0.08 -0.38 -1.33
C ALA A 202 1.21 -0.91 -0.46
N ILE A 203 1.21 -0.48 0.81
CA ILE A 203 2.13 -0.99 1.83
C ILE A 203 1.28 -1.69 2.88
N THR A 204 1.67 -2.89 3.24
CA THR A 204 1.03 -3.66 4.30
C THR A 204 2.08 -4.37 5.14
N ASP A 205 1.74 -4.58 6.40
CA ASP A 205 2.55 -5.35 7.34
C ASP A 205 2.04 -6.80 7.31
N ALA A 206 2.94 -7.75 7.12
CA ALA A 206 2.60 -9.17 7.09
C ALA A 206 2.00 -9.67 8.41
N THR A 207 2.33 -9.04 9.54
CA THR A 207 1.81 -9.42 10.87
C THR A 207 0.33 -9.09 11.06
N THR A 208 -0.21 -8.17 10.25
CA THR A 208 -1.64 -7.84 10.28
C THR A 208 -2.49 -8.81 9.47
N LEU A 209 -1.85 -9.63 8.62
CA LEU A 209 -2.54 -10.57 7.75
C LEU A 209 -2.83 -11.88 8.46
N THR A 210 -4.02 -12.42 8.23
CA THR A 210 -4.46 -13.71 8.79
C THR A 210 -5.10 -14.58 7.73
N GLU A 211 -5.20 -15.89 8.02
CA GLU A 211 -6.00 -16.82 7.21
C GLU A 211 -7.48 -16.37 7.21
N ALA A 212 -8.15 -16.49 6.08
CA ALA A 212 -9.55 -16.10 5.93
C ALA A 212 -10.46 -16.71 7.01
N GLY A 213 -11.24 -15.86 7.67
CA GLY A 213 -12.17 -16.26 8.75
C GLY A 213 -11.64 -16.10 10.18
N TYR A 214 -10.40 -15.66 10.37
CA TYR A 214 -9.85 -15.29 11.68
C TYR A 214 -9.87 -13.76 11.88
N ILE A 215 -9.63 -13.32 13.12
CA ILE A 215 -9.55 -11.90 13.46
C ILE A 215 -8.26 -11.32 12.90
N GLY A 216 -8.37 -10.39 11.96
CA GLY A 216 -7.28 -9.72 11.27
C GLY A 216 -7.69 -9.31 9.85
N ASP A 217 -6.76 -8.75 9.11
CA ASP A 217 -6.96 -8.42 7.70
C ASP A 217 -6.80 -9.68 6.84
N ASP A 218 -7.79 -10.00 6.03
CA ASP A 218 -7.63 -11.05 5.02
C ASP A 218 -6.49 -10.71 4.05
N VAL A 219 -5.79 -11.71 3.55
CA VAL A 219 -4.70 -11.55 2.57
C VAL A 219 -5.15 -10.72 1.35
N GLU A 220 -6.41 -10.82 0.96
CA GLU A 220 -7.00 -10.09 -0.17
C GLU A 220 -7.22 -8.59 0.13
N SER A 221 -7.21 -8.17 1.40
CA SER A 221 -7.31 -6.77 1.82
C SER A 221 -6.17 -5.90 1.25
N VAL A 222 -5.03 -6.52 0.98
CA VAL A 222 -3.87 -5.88 0.35
C VAL A 222 -4.23 -5.29 -1.01
N ILE A 223 -5.07 -5.99 -1.78
CA ILE A 223 -5.54 -5.53 -3.10
C ILE A 223 -6.57 -4.40 -2.94
N SER A 224 -7.38 -4.41 -1.88
CA SER A 224 -8.28 -3.30 -1.56
C SER A 224 -7.50 -2.03 -1.25
N LYS A 225 -6.39 -2.14 -0.50
CA LYS A 225 -5.48 -1.01 -0.21
C LYS A 225 -4.85 -0.47 -1.50
N LEU A 226 -4.45 -1.36 -2.43
CA LEU A 226 -3.89 -0.95 -3.73
C LEU A 226 -4.94 -0.25 -4.61
N LEU A 227 -6.17 -0.78 -4.64
CA LEU A 227 -7.28 -0.17 -5.37
C LEU A 227 -7.59 1.23 -4.84
N ALA A 228 -7.58 1.41 -3.51
CA ALA A 228 -7.76 2.73 -2.90
C ALA A 228 -6.61 3.69 -3.25
N ALA A 229 -5.36 3.22 -3.27
CA ALA A 229 -4.19 4.00 -3.69
C ALA A 229 -4.22 4.38 -5.19
N ALA A 230 -4.99 3.63 -5.99
CA ALA A 230 -5.24 3.91 -7.41
C ALA A 230 -6.50 4.77 -7.65
N ASP A 231 -7.06 5.43 -6.64
CA ASP A 231 -8.32 6.20 -6.72
C ASP A 231 -9.51 5.35 -7.20
N ASN A 232 -9.53 4.06 -6.85
CA ASN A 232 -10.50 3.05 -7.29
C ASN A 232 -10.52 2.81 -8.82
N ASP A 233 -9.44 3.13 -9.50
CA ASP A 233 -9.23 2.77 -10.90
C ASP A 233 -8.58 1.39 -10.98
N VAL A 234 -9.34 0.40 -11.49
CA VAL A 234 -8.91 -1.00 -11.57
C VAL A 234 -7.71 -1.16 -12.53
N ASP A 235 -7.73 -0.47 -13.69
CA ASP A 235 -6.69 -0.59 -14.70
C ASP A 235 -5.35 -0.02 -14.18
N ARG A 236 -5.39 1.05 -13.39
CA ARG A 236 -4.22 1.59 -12.68
C ARG A 236 -3.76 0.68 -11.55
N ALA A 237 -4.69 0.13 -10.75
CA ALA A 237 -4.36 -0.78 -9.66
C ALA A 237 -3.64 -2.04 -10.15
N GLN A 238 -4.08 -2.61 -11.29
CA GLN A 238 -3.47 -3.79 -11.89
C GLN A 238 -2.02 -3.58 -12.37
N GLN A 239 -1.56 -2.34 -12.51
CA GLN A 239 -0.18 -1.99 -12.87
C GLN A 239 0.61 -1.46 -11.68
N GLY A 240 0.06 -1.57 -10.47
CA GLY A 240 0.65 -1.06 -9.24
C GLY A 240 1.69 -1.97 -8.62
N ILE A 241 2.22 -1.51 -7.50
CA ILE A 241 3.19 -2.22 -6.65
C ILE A 241 2.54 -2.50 -5.30
N VAL A 242 2.70 -3.71 -4.80
CA VAL A 242 2.37 -4.10 -3.42
C VAL A 242 3.67 -4.37 -2.68
N PHE A 243 3.87 -3.68 -1.57
CA PHE A 243 4.96 -3.95 -0.64
C PHE A 243 4.42 -4.59 0.64
N ILE A 244 4.88 -5.80 0.94
CA ILE A 244 4.53 -6.54 2.15
C ILE A 244 5.76 -6.51 3.05
N ASP A 245 5.72 -5.70 4.10
CA ASP A 245 6.81 -5.60 5.08
C ASP A 245 6.70 -6.68 6.16
N GLU A 246 7.77 -6.89 6.92
CA GLU A 246 7.86 -7.85 8.04
C GLU A 246 7.55 -9.31 7.67
N THR A 247 7.83 -9.72 6.42
CA THR A 247 7.56 -11.09 5.95
C THR A 247 8.38 -12.16 6.69
N ASP A 248 9.48 -11.80 7.36
CA ASP A 248 10.23 -12.68 8.25
C ASP A 248 9.39 -13.18 9.44
N LYS A 249 8.36 -12.44 9.86
CA LYS A 249 7.43 -12.83 10.93
C LYS A 249 6.48 -13.95 10.52
N LEU A 250 6.33 -14.18 9.22
CA LEU A 250 5.55 -15.31 8.68
C LEU A 250 6.31 -16.64 8.69
N ALA A 251 7.60 -16.63 9.06
CA ALA A 251 8.41 -17.84 9.13
C ALA A 251 7.86 -18.84 10.15
N LYS A 252 7.79 -20.12 9.80
CA LYS A 252 7.34 -21.20 10.67
C LYS A 252 8.26 -21.31 11.89
N LYS A 253 7.69 -21.20 13.08
CA LYS A 253 8.43 -21.40 14.34
C LYS A 253 8.74 -22.89 14.51
N ARG A 254 10.04 -23.21 14.76
CA ARG A 254 10.54 -24.60 14.82
C ARG A 254 9.91 -25.50 15.88
N ASN A 255 9.15 -24.98 16.87
CA ASN A 255 8.71 -25.71 18.06
C ASN A 255 7.20 -25.73 18.31
N THR A 256 6.33 -25.43 17.34
CA THR A 256 4.89 -25.46 17.55
C THR A 256 4.25 -26.66 16.83
N ASN A 257 3.69 -27.59 17.62
CA ASN A 257 2.81 -28.67 17.14
C ASN A 257 1.38 -28.21 16.84
N GLN A 258 1.11 -26.91 16.91
CA GLN A 258 -0.20 -26.31 16.63
C GLN A 258 -0.24 -25.75 15.20
N ARG A 259 -1.44 -25.76 14.58
CA ARG A 259 -1.69 -25.12 13.29
C ARG A 259 -1.33 -23.63 13.40
N ASP A 260 -0.38 -23.20 12.60
CA ASP A 260 0.07 -21.81 12.55
C ASP A 260 -0.81 -21.01 11.57
N VAL A 261 -1.83 -20.34 12.12
CA VAL A 261 -2.80 -19.55 11.35
C VAL A 261 -2.28 -18.17 10.94
N SER A 262 -1.17 -17.74 11.51
CA SER A 262 -0.57 -16.42 11.27
C SER A 262 0.76 -16.47 10.50
N GLY A 263 1.37 -17.62 10.37
CA GLY A 263 2.64 -17.80 9.68
C GLY A 263 2.51 -18.57 8.37
N GLU A 264 2.61 -19.90 8.42
CA GLU A 264 2.56 -20.76 7.22
C GLU A 264 1.26 -20.61 6.42
N ALA A 265 0.11 -20.47 7.11
CA ALA A 265 -1.18 -20.30 6.45
C ALA A 265 -1.27 -18.98 5.67
N VAL A 266 -0.69 -17.87 6.19
CA VAL A 266 -0.61 -16.60 5.47
C VAL A 266 0.32 -16.69 4.27
N GLN A 267 1.49 -17.37 4.39
CA GLN A 267 2.36 -17.61 3.25
C GLN A 267 1.61 -18.35 2.13
N GLN A 268 0.84 -19.39 2.46
CA GLN A 268 -0.01 -20.14 1.49
C GLN A 268 -1.11 -19.25 0.88
N GLY A 269 -1.77 -18.43 1.69
CA GLY A 269 -2.78 -17.48 1.22
C GLY A 269 -2.24 -16.47 0.21
N LEU A 270 -1.00 -15.99 0.44
CA LEU A 270 -0.32 -15.06 -0.46
C LEU A 270 0.03 -15.68 -1.82
N LEU A 271 0.17 -17.01 -1.93
CA LEU A 271 0.54 -17.68 -3.20
C LEU A 271 -0.40 -17.30 -4.34
N LYS A 272 -1.72 -17.28 -4.09
CA LYS A 272 -2.71 -16.91 -5.10
C LYS A 272 -2.46 -15.51 -5.68
N LEU A 273 -2.13 -14.55 -4.84
CA LEU A 273 -1.82 -13.18 -5.26
C LEU A 273 -0.51 -13.10 -6.03
N LEU A 274 0.51 -13.82 -5.57
CA LEU A 274 1.83 -13.84 -6.18
C LEU A 274 1.83 -14.51 -7.56
N GLU A 275 1.03 -15.54 -7.74
CA GLU A 275 0.88 -16.28 -9.01
C GLU A 275 0.12 -15.48 -10.06
N GLY A 276 -0.88 -14.74 -9.64
CA GLY A 276 -1.79 -14.02 -10.50
C GLY A 276 -3.16 -14.68 -10.55
N SER A 277 -4.14 -14.01 -9.98
CA SER A 277 -5.53 -14.48 -9.93
C SER A 277 -6.48 -13.29 -9.93
N GLU A 278 -7.72 -13.53 -10.29
CA GLU A 278 -8.81 -12.57 -10.17
C GLU A 278 -9.33 -12.57 -8.74
N ILE A 279 -9.30 -11.42 -8.09
CA ILE A 279 -9.71 -11.23 -6.71
C ILE A 279 -10.86 -10.23 -6.66
N GLU A 280 -11.95 -10.60 -5.99
CA GLU A 280 -13.07 -9.69 -5.71
C GLU A 280 -12.78 -8.88 -4.44
N VAL A 281 -12.74 -7.57 -4.59
CA VAL A 281 -12.45 -6.63 -3.50
C VAL A 281 -13.51 -5.53 -3.38
N PRO A 282 -13.78 -5.04 -2.15
CA PRO A 282 -14.71 -3.94 -1.94
C PRO A 282 -14.15 -2.62 -2.47
N VAL A 283 -14.99 -1.82 -3.10
CA VAL A 283 -14.62 -0.48 -3.61
C VAL A 283 -14.78 0.55 -2.51
N GLY A 284 -13.69 1.22 -2.15
CA GLY A 284 -13.70 2.27 -1.11
C GLY A 284 -13.83 1.78 0.33
N ALA A 285 -13.60 0.48 0.59
CA ALA A 285 -13.54 -0.10 1.93
C ALA A 285 -12.43 -1.15 2.02
N SER A 286 -11.91 -1.36 3.22
CA SER A 286 -10.85 -2.36 3.48
C SER A 286 -11.40 -3.75 3.81
N SER A 287 -12.67 -3.87 4.18
CA SER A 287 -13.29 -5.13 4.63
C SER A 287 -14.41 -5.57 3.70
N LYS A 288 -14.45 -6.88 3.40
CA LYS A 288 -15.53 -7.53 2.64
C LYS A 288 -16.89 -7.49 3.35
N ASN A 289 -16.89 -7.27 4.66
CA ASN A 289 -18.13 -7.17 5.46
C ASN A 289 -18.82 -5.80 5.31
N ALA A 290 -18.19 -4.81 4.70
CA ALA A 290 -18.82 -3.55 4.40
C ALA A 290 -19.88 -3.72 3.32
N MET A 291 -21.02 -3.07 3.46
CA MET A 291 -22.09 -3.05 2.45
C MET A 291 -21.70 -2.09 1.29
N VAL A 292 -20.63 -2.42 0.58
CA VAL A 292 -20.10 -1.64 -0.53
C VAL A 292 -20.01 -2.49 -1.81
N PRO A 293 -20.01 -1.85 -2.97
CA PRO A 293 -19.85 -2.56 -4.24
C PRO A 293 -18.54 -3.36 -4.30
N MET A 294 -18.59 -4.53 -4.94
CA MET A 294 -17.42 -5.37 -5.17
C MET A 294 -16.93 -5.20 -6.61
N THR A 295 -15.63 -5.19 -6.80
CA THR A 295 -14.99 -5.21 -8.12
C THR A 295 -13.94 -6.29 -8.19
N THR A 296 -13.66 -6.77 -9.40
CA THR A 296 -12.63 -7.80 -9.65
C THR A 296 -11.35 -7.13 -10.10
N VAL A 297 -10.25 -7.49 -9.49
CA VAL A 297 -8.89 -7.03 -9.83
C VAL A 297 -8.05 -8.25 -10.19
N ASP A 298 -7.42 -8.24 -11.37
CA ASP A 298 -6.46 -9.27 -11.77
C ASP A 298 -5.08 -8.92 -11.25
N THR A 299 -4.48 -9.84 -10.47
CA THR A 299 -3.17 -9.63 -9.85
C THR A 299 -1.98 -10.01 -10.73
N LYS A 300 -2.21 -10.53 -11.95
CA LYS A 300 -1.13 -10.97 -12.86
C LYS A 300 -0.09 -9.89 -13.14
N ASN A 301 -0.52 -8.63 -13.27
CA ASN A 301 0.33 -7.51 -13.62
C ASN A 301 0.73 -6.64 -12.42
N ILE A 302 0.30 -7.00 -11.21
CA ILE A 302 0.74 -6.34 -9.98
C ILE A 302 2.13 -6.87 -9.60
N LEU A 303 3.07 -5.95 -9.30
CA LEU A 303 4.38 -6.31 -8.79
C LEU A 303 4.32 -6.46 -7.27
N PHE A 304 4.65 -7.63 -6.76
CA PHE A 304 4.79 -7.86 -5.33
C PHE A 304 6.25 -7.81 -4.91
N ILE A 305 6.52 -7.04 -3.87
CA ILE A 305 7.80 -6.92 -3.21
C ILE A 305 7.60 -7.27 -1.74
N CYS A 306 8.22 -8.34 -1.28
CA CYS A 306 8.21 -8.74 0.12
C CYS A 306 9.46 -8.22 0.81
N GLY A 307 9.36 -7.70 2.02
CA GLY A 307 10.49 -7.19 2.79
C GLY A 307 10.51 -7.76 4.20
N GLY A 308 11.70 -8.01 4.74
CA GLY A 308 11.86 -8.47 6.12
C GLY A 308 13.25 -8.21 6.69
N ALA A 309 13.36 -8.20 8.01
CA ALA A 309 14.62 -7.99 8.71
C ALA A 309 15.45 -9.28 8.78
N PHE A 310 14.83 -10.44 8.93
CA PHE A 310 15.44 -11.76 9.01
C PHE A 310 16.60 -11.83 10.02
N PRO A 311 16.41 -11.49 11.30
CA PRO A 311 17.50 -11.29 12.26
C PRO A 311 18.39 -12.53 12.45
N GLU A 312 17.83 -13.75 12.52
CA GLU A 312 18.56 -15.00 12.73
C GLU A 312 19.15 -15.58 11.42
N LEU A 313 18.79 -15.02 10.27
CA LEU A 313 19.26 -15.53 8.98
C LEU A 313 20.78 -15.41 8.83
N GLY A 314 21.38 -14.35 9.41
CA GLY A 314 22.81 -14.16 9.41
C GLY A 314 23.58 -15.33 10.02
N GLU A 315 23.07 -15.92 11.11
CA GLU A 315 23.69 -17.09 11.76
C GLU A 315 23.60 -18.34 10.86
N ILE A 316 22.45 -18.57 10.23
CA ILE A 316 22.25 -19.67 9.28
C ILE A 316 23.23 -19.56 8.10
N VAL A 317 23.42 -18.36 7.56
CA VAL A 317 24.39 -18.11 6.48
C VAL A 317 25.81 -18.37 6.95
N LYS A 318 26.20 -17.91 8.16
CA LYS A 318 27.51 -18.17 8.75
C LYS A 318 27.77 -19.67 8.89
N GLU A 319 26.86 -20.42 9.49
CA GLU A 319 26.99 -21.87 9.64
C GLU A 319 27.18 -22.59 8.28
N ARG A 320 26.46 -22.17 7.24
CA ARG A 320 26.62 -22.73 5.90
C ARG A 320 28.00 -22.45 5.31
N LEU A 321 28.49 -21.21 5.48
CA LEU A 321 29.81 -20.81 4.96
C LEU A 321 30.93 -21.55 5.70
N ASP A 322 30.83 -21.68 7.05
CA ASP A 322 31.82 -22.39 7.87
C ASP A 322 31.85 -23.87 7.55
N LYS A 323 30.71 -24.52 7.33
CA LYS A 323 30.65 -25.94 6.89
C LYS A 323 31.36 -26.18 5.55
N ARG A 324 31.31 -25.22 4.62
CA ARG A 324 31.97 -25.31 3.31
C ARG A 324 33.51 -25.15 3.41
N THR A 325 33.99 -24.34 4.36
CA THR A 325 35.42 -24.14 4.59
C THR A 325 36.07 -25.30 5.35
N GLY A 326 35.31 -26.06 6.11
CA GLY A 326 35.81 -27.19 6.91
C GLY A 326 36.19 -28.46 6.11
N ILE A 327 36.00 -28.51 4.79
CA ILE A 327 36.36 -29.66 3.92
C ILE A 327 37.77 -29.52 3.30
N GLY A 328 38.51 -28.46 3.64
CA GLY A 328 39.89 -28.24 3.15
C GLY A 328 40.92 -28.10 4.28
N PHE A 329 42.17 -28.49 4.01
CA PHE A 329 43.33 -28.52 4.92
C PHE A 329 43.78 -27.14 5.52
N ARG A 330 42.90 -26.14 5.60
CA ARG A 330 43.14 -24.81 6.18
C ARG A 330 42.14 -24.53 7.30
N SER A 331 42.44 -25.08 8.47
CA SER A 331 41.66 -24.92 9.70
C SER A 331 41.79 -23.56 10.41
N ASP A 332 42.55 -22.61 9.85
CA ASP A 332 42.92 -21.36 10.56
C ASP A 332 41.97 -20.17 10.25
N LEU A 333 40.85 -20.37 9.57
CA LEU A 333 39.90 -19.30 9.18
C LEU A 333 38.55 -19.40 9.88
N LYS A 334 38.48 -19.98 11.09
CA LYS A 334 37.23 -20.09 11.87
C LYS A 334 36.62 -18.75 12.31
N ASP A 335 37.35 -17.65 12.24
CA ASP A 335 36.92 -16.33 12.71
C ASP A 335 36.62 -15.30 11.59
N GLY A 336 36.76 -15.69 10.32
CA GLY A 336 36.67 -14.76 9.18
C GLY A 336 35.29 -14.14 8.94
N HIS A 337 34.22 -14.64 9.60
CA HIS A 337 32.84 -14.16 9.36
C HIS A 337 32.13 -13.66 10.62
N LYS A 338 32.81 -13.58 11.77
CA LYS A 338 32.17 -13.18 13.04
C LYS A 338 31.66 -11.74 13.01
N ASP A 339 32.36 -10.85 12.30
CA ASP A 339 32.05 -9.42 12.24
C ASP A 339 31.52 -8.95 10.86
N ASP A 340 31.12 -9.90 10.00
CA ASP A 340 30.58 -9.53 8.67
C ASP A 340 29.16 -8.94 8.81
N ARG A 341 29.09 -7.61 8.91
CA ARG A 341 27.84 -6.85 9.02
C ARG A 341 26.93 -7.04 7.79
N ASP A 342 27.52 -7.40 6.66
CA ASP A 342 26.81 -7.56 5.38
C ASP A 342 26.57 -9.04 5.02
N ILE A 343 26.59 -9.93 6.02
CA ILE A 343 26.41 -11.37 5.84
C ILE A 343 25.13 -11.74 5.08
N LEU A 344 24.06 -10.93 5.19
CA LEU A 344 22.79 -11.12 4.49
C LEU A 344 22.93 -11.02 2.97
N LEU A 345 23.96 -10.31 2.44
CA LEU A 345 24.24 -10.28 1.00
C LEU A 345 24.62 -11.65 0.43
N LYS A 346 25.07 -12.57 1.29
CA LYS A 346 25.45 -13.94 0.93
C LYS A 346 24.32 -14.95 1.12
N ALA A 347 23.13 -14.49 1.54
CA ALA A 347 21.96 -15.34 1.76
C ALA A 347 21.47 -15.95 0.45
N ASN A 348 21.01 -17.21 0.52
CA ASN A 348 20.43 -17.92 -0.60
C ASN A 348 19.05 -18.52 -0.23
N ARG A 349 18.37 -19.16 -1.19
CA ARG A 349 17.04 -19.75 -0.97
C ARG A 349 17.03 -20.86 0.08
N GLU A 350 18.12 -21.64 0.20
CA GLU A 350 18.22 -22.71 1.17
C GLU A 350 18.31 -22.15 2.60
N ASP A 351 19.03 -21.04 2.79
CA ASP A 351 19.10 -20.35 4.08
C ASP A 351 17.72 -19.85 4.51
N LEU A 352 16.95 -19.29 3.58
CA LEU A 352 15.57 -18.82 3.83
C LEU A 352 14.63 -19.98 4.16
N ARG A 353 14.80 -21.13 3.50
CA ARG A 353 14.05 -22.34 3.82
C ARG A 353 14.36 -22.84 5.23
N GLN A 354 15.64 -22.83 5.62
CA GLN A 354 16.06 -23.17 6.97
C GLN A 354 15.56 -22.18 8.03
N PHE A 355 15.40 -20.91 7.65
CA PHE A 355 14.81 -19.89 8.49
C PHE A 355 13.33 -20.16 8.79
N GLY A 356 12.60 -20.82 7.88
CA GLY A 356 11.19 -21.18 8.05
C GLY A 356 10.24 -20.68 6.96
N MET A 357 10.77 -20.17 5.84
CA MET A 357 9.97 -19.82 4.68
C MET A 357 9.62 -21.06 3.87
N ILE A 358 8.36 -21.17 3.42
CA ILE A 358 7.95 -22.35 2.63
C ILE A 358 8.53 -22.30 1.21
N PRO A 359 8.92 -23.46 0.64
CA PRO A 359 9.54 -23.51 -0.68
C PRO A 359 8.69 -22.91 -1.80
N GLU A 360 7.37 -23.09 -1.74
CA GLU A 360 6.40 -22.58 -2.69
C GLU A 360 6.40 -21.06 -2.72
N PHE A 361 6.41 -20.44 -1.54
CA PHE A 361 6.48 -18.98 -1.41
C PHE A 361 7.79 -18.41 -1.97
N LEU A 362 8.93 -19.03 -1.63
CA LEU A 362 10.23 -18.67 -2.17
C LEU A 362 10.32 -18.89 -3.69
N GLY A 363 9.60 -19.88 -4.20
CA GLY A 363 9.47 -20.14 -5.64
C GLY A 363 8.79 -19.00 -6.41
N ARG A 364 7.87 -18.30 -5.76
CA ARG A 364 7.15 -17.12 -6.32
C ARG A 364 7.86 -15.78 -6.10
N LEU A 365 8.99 -15.79 -5.40
CA LEU A 365 9.88 -14.63 -5.17
C LEU A 365 11.26 -14.90 -5.78
N PRO A 366 11.38 -15.00 -7.12
CA PRO A 366 12.62 -15.43 -7.78
C PRO A 366 13.77 -14.43 -7.61
N VAL A 367 13.48 -13.15 -7.40
CA VAL A 367 14.47 -12.10 -7.23
C VAL A 367 14.68 -11.84 -5.75
N ILE A 368 15.86 -12.23 -5.24
CA ILE A 368 16.25 -11.98 -3.84
C ILE A 368 17.36 -10.93 -3.85
N THR A 369 17.21 -9.93 -3.01
CA THR A 369 18.21 -8.89 -2.79
C THR A 369 18.33 -8.55 -1.31
N ALA A 370 19.52 -8.20 -0.86
CA ALA A 370 19.72 -7.76 0.51
C ALA A 370 20.26 -6.32 0.54
N LEU A 371 19.81 -5.59 1.55
CA LEU A 371 20.32 -4.26 1.87
C LEU A 371 21.45 -4.38 2.90
N GLN A 372 22.46 -3.55 2.72
CA GLN A 372 23.59 -3.45 3.66
C GLN A 372 23.15 -2.81 4.97
N SER A 373 23.82 -3.16 6.04
CA SER A 373 23.73 -2.44 7.30
C SER A 373 24.28 -1.01 7.14
N LEU A 374 23.71 -0.07 7.89
CA LEU A 374 24.15 1.33 7.84
C LEU A 374 25.30 1.52 8.83
N ASP A 375 26.38 2.11 8.36
CA ASP A 375 27.49 2.58 9.20
C ASP A 375 27.37 4.08 9.50
N GLU A 376 28.26 4.59 10.35
CA GLU A 376 28.28 6.00 10.74
C GLU A 376 28.40 6.94 9.52
N ASP A 377 29.32 6.62 8.62
CA ASP A 377 29.53 7.45 7.43
C ASP A 377 28.32 7.45 6.48
N MET A 378 27.63 6.32 6.35
CA MET A 378 26.36 6.24 5.60
C MET A 378 25.26 7.05 6.27
N LEU A 379 25.15 7.01 7.60
CA LEU A 379 24.16 7.81 8.33
C LEU A 379 24.41 9.30 8.18
N VAL A 380 25.65 9.76 8.22
CA VAL A 380 26.04 11.16 7.95
C VAL A 380 25.64 11.55 6.54
N LYS A 381 25.89 10.71 5.55
CA LYS A 381 25.46 10.94 4.16
C LYS A 381 23.94 11.01 4.04
N ILE A 382 23.21 10.12 4.70
CA ILE A 382 21.72 10.10 4.71
C ILE A 382 21.15 11.41 5.27
N LEU A 383 21.81 12.03 6.25
CA LEU A 383 21.40 13.32 6.77
C LEU A 383 21.50 14.45 5.75
N ARG A 384 22.52 14.43 4.84
CA ARG A 384 22.92 15.57 4.02
C ARG A 384 22.68 15.41 2.53
N GLU A 385 23.01 14.26 1.93
CA GLU A 385 23.12 14.09 0.48
C GLU A 385 21.78 13.99 -0.24
N PRO A 386 20.76 13.21 0.23
CA PRO A 386 19.52 13.01 -0.48
C PRO A 386 18.81 14.33 -0.82
N LYS A 387 18.12 14.38 -1.97
CA LYS A 387 17.29 15.54 -2.34
C LYS A 387 16.25 15.89 -1.26
N ASN A 388 15.76 14.89 -0.55
CA ASN A 388 14.80 15.07 0.56
C ASN A 388 15.47 14.77 1.92
N ALA A 389 16.75 15.14 2.09
CA ALA A 389 17.47 14.95 3.33
C ALA A 389 16.78 15.65 4.50
N ILE A 390 16.84 15.04 5.70
CA ILE A 390 16.16 15.57 6.88
C ILE A 390 16.69 16.97 7.22
N LEU A 391 17.99 17.21 7.11
CA LEU A 391 18.60 18.53 7.36
C LEU A 391 18.01 19.60 6.45
N ARG A 392 17.88 19.29 5.14
CA ARG A 392 17.30 20.24 4.17
C ARG A 392 15.85 20.59 4.49
N GLN A 393 15.11 19.69 5.15
CA GLN A 393 13.74 19.99 5.57
C GLN A 393 13.75 21.04 6.69
N TYR A 394 14.63 20.89 7.70
CA TYR A 394 14.78 21.88 8.78
C TYR A 394 15.39 23.18 8.29
N GLU A 395 16.41 23.13 7.42
CA GLU A 395 16.96 24.32 6.76
C GLU A 395 15.86 25.12 6.04
N LYS A 396 14.98 24.42 5.32
CA LYS A 396 13.85 25.07 4.62
C LYS A 396 12.83 25.65 5.58
N LEU A 397 12.55 25.00 6.72
CA LEU A 397 11.61 25.51 7.72
C LEU A 397 12.13 26.81 8.35
N LEU A 398 13.38 26.82 8.82
CA LEU A 398 13.98 28.02 9.41
C LEU A 398 14.25 29.13 8.38
N ALA A 399 14.49 28.77 7.12
CA ALA A 399 14.60 29.76 6.04
C ALA A 399 13.27 30.52 5.80
N MET A 400 12.10 29.99 6.14
CA MET A 400 10.82 30.71 6.09
C MET A 400 10.74 31.78 7.16
N ASP A 401 11.48 31.66 8.26
CA ASP A 401 11.65 32.64 9.32
C ASP A 401 12.90 33.54 9.06
N GLU A 402 13.46 33.47 7.82
CA GLU A 402 14.66 34.18 7.40
C GLU A 402 15.91 33.85 8.23
N VAL A 403 15.96 32.66 8.84
CA VAL A 403 17.07 32.18 9.64
C VAL A 403 17.82 31.08 8.90
N LYS A 404 19.14 31.19 8.81
CA LYS A 404 20.02 30.19 8.19
C LYS A 404 20.38 29.13 9.23
N LEU A 405 20.04 27.87 8.96
CA LEU A 405 20.47 26.73 9.77
C LEU A 405 21.76 26.13 9.17
N THR A 406 22.71 25.77 10.01
CA THR A 406 23.95 25.11 9.61
C THR A 406 24.37 24.08 10.64
N PHE A 407 24.83 22.92 10.19
CA PHE A 407 25.36 21.86 11.03
C PHE A 407 26.87 21.71 10.80
N GLU A 408 27.63 21.67 11.88
CA GLU A 408 29.05 21.30 11.80
C GLU A 408 29.22 19.80 11.52
N ASP A 409 30.28 19.41 10.79
CA ASP A 409 30.49 18.01 10.42
C ASP A 409 30.65 17.10 11.66
N ASP A 410 31.26 17.61 12.74
CA ASP A 410 31.39 16.89 14.00
C ASP A 410 30.05 16.70 14.71
N ALA A 411 29.12 17.67 14.58
CA ALA A 411 27.75 17.52 15.10
C ALA A 411 27.00 16.41 14.34
N LEU A 412 27.16 16.33 13.00
CA LEU A 412 26.54 15.27 12.21
C LEU A 412 27.04 13.88 12.61
N ARG A 413 28.33 13.74 12.87
CA ARG A 413 28.92 12.48 13.37
C ARG A 413 28.37 12.13 14.76
N ALA A 414 28.23 13.11 15.66
CA ALA A 414 27.64 12.90 16.97
C ALA A 414 26.18 12.41 16.88
N ILE A 415 25.38 13.00 15.97
CA ILE A 415 24.00 12.56 15.69
C ILE A 415 23.99 11.14 15.13
N ALA A 416 24.86 10.83 14.14
CA ALA A 416 24.96 9.50 13.55
C ALA A 416 25.34 8.45 14.59
N LYS A 417 26.27 8.75 15.49
CA LYS A 417 26.68 7.87 16.58
C LYS A 417 25.53 7.57 17.54
N LYS A 418 24.78 8.59 17.99
CA LYS A 418 23.58 8.41 18.82
C LYS A 418 22.51 7.57 18.13
N ALA A 419 22.34 7.75 16.82
CA ALA A 419 21.40 6.96 16.03
C ALA A 419 21.84 5.49 15.92
N LEU A 420 23.14 5.19 15.83
CA LEU A 420 23.65 3.82 15.86
C LEU A 420 23.42 3.15 17.22
N GLU A 421 23.62 3.87 18.32
CA GLU A 421 23.39 3.37 19.67
C GLU A 421 21.90 3.00 19.92
N ALA A 422 20.97 3.66 19.21
CA ALA A 422 19.54 3.36 19.29
C ALA A 422 19.10 2.09 18.53
N ASP A 423 19.99 1.43 17.78
CA ASP A 423 19.80 0.17 17.03
C ASP A 423 18.53 0.11 16.14
N THR A 424 18.02 1.27 15.70
CA THR A 424 16.86 1.37 14.79
C THR A 424 17.25 1.91 13.41
N GLY A 425 18.54 1.96 13.11
CA GLY A 425 19.11 2.39 11.84
C GLY A 425 18.73 3.85 11.48
N ALA A 426 18.45 4.11 10.23
CA ALA A 426 18.13 5.48 9.78
C ALA A 426 16.84 6.07 10.40
N ARG A 427 15.97 5.25 10.99
CA ARG A 427 14.77 5.75 11.70
C ARG A 427 15.15 6.59 12.93
N ALA A 428 16.22 6.20 13.63
CA ALA A 428 16.72 6.94 14.79
C ALA A 428 17.20 8.35 14.45
N LEU A 429 17.72 8.58 13.23
CA LEU A 429 18.22 9.90 12.83
C LEU A 429 17.16 11.00 12.98
N ARG A 430 15.92 10.69 12.64
CA ARG A 430 14.83 11.64 12.76
C ARG A 430 14.50 11.94 14.21
N SER A 431 14.36 10.92 15.04
CA SER A 431 14.03 11.08 16.47
C SER A 431 15.13 11.84 17.21
N VAL A 432 16.41 11.52 16.93
CA VAL A 432 17.54 12.24 17.51
C VAL A 432 17.54 13.70 17.08
N LEU A 433 17.30 13.98 15.78
CA LEU A 433 17.24 15.36 15.32
C LEU A 433 16.06 16.13 15.92
N GLU A 434 14.87 15.51 15.99
CA GLU A 434 13.66 16.14 16.55
C GLU A 434 13.88 16.56 18.01
N GLU A 435 14.64 15.78 18.80
CA GLU A 435 14.98 16.11 20.18
C GLU A 435 15.75 17.45 20.28
N TYR A 436 16.77 17.66 19.43
CA TYR A 436 17.58 18.87 19.45
C TYR A 436 16.94 20.06 18.71
N MET A 437 16.13 19.79 17.71
CA MET A 437 15.49 20.84 16.93
C MET A 437 14.25 21.41 17.60
N LEU A 438 13.65 20.71 18.55
CA LEU A 438 12.43 21.15 19.23
C LEU A 438 12.59 22.53 19.87
N ASP A 439 13.59 22.69 20.70
CA ASP A 439 13.84 23.96 21.42
C ASP A 439 14.22 25.08 20.44
N ILE A 440 15.00 24.76 19.42
CA ILE A 440 15.41 25.72 18.39
C ILE A 440 14.17 26.22 17.62
N MET A 441 13.32 25.31 17.16
CA MET A 441 12.09 25.66 16.43
C MET A 441 11.07 26.43 17.29
N TYR A 442 11.13 26.27 18.62
CA TYR A 442 10.27 26.99 19.56
C TYR A 442 10.80 28.39 19.90
N GLU A 443 12.12 28.52 20.08
CA GLU A 443 12.74 29.79 20.54
C GLU A 443 13.04 30.75 19.39
N ILE A 444 13.50 30.26 18.25
CA ILE A 444 13.95 31.09 17.12
C ILE A 444 12.88 32.08 16.62
N PRO A 445 11.59 31.69 16.42
CA PRO A 445 10.58 32.62 15.93
C PRO A 445 10.22 33.76 16.89
N LYS A 446 10.77 33.76 18.12
CA LYS A 446 10.51 34.82 19.11
C LYS A 446 11.39 36.05 18.92
N ASP A 447 12.51 35.94 18.23
CA ASP A 447 13.49 37.02 18.08
C ASP A 447 13.89 37.24 16.61
N ASP A 448 13.33 38.27 16.01
CA ASP A 448 13.56 38.67 14.62
C ASP A 448 15.01 39.11 14.34
N ASN A 449 15.85 39.27 15.36
CA ASN A 449 17.25 39.67 15.21
C ASN A 449 18.17 38.48 14.91
N ILE A 450 17.69 37.25 15.03
CA ILE A 450 18.48 36.05 14.75
C ILE A 450 18.65 35.89 13.23
N GLY A 451 19.89 35.79 12.77
CA GLY A 451 20.22 35.59 11.36
C GLY A 451 20.68 34.17 11.02
N GLN A 452 21.40 33.52 11.95
CA GLN A 452 21.89 32.16 11.72
C GLN A 452 21.97 31.36 13.02
N VAL A 453 21.70 30.06 12.92
CA VAL A 453 21.86 29.07 13.97
C VAL A 453 22.84 28.00 13.50
N ILE A 454 23.87 27.74 14.29
CA ILE A 454 24.87 26.73 14.02
C ILE A 454 24.79 25.65 15.09
N ILE A 455 24.56 24.42 14.63
CA ILE A 455 24.52 23.24 15.50
C ILE A 455 25.94 22.69 15.62
N THR A 456 26.47 22.71 16.86
CA THR A 456 27.79 22.25 17.19
C THR A 456 27.74 20.86 17.85
N LYS A 457 28.89 20.19 17.93
CA LYS A 457 29.02 18.91 18.61
C LYS A 457 28.69 19.02 20.11
N GLU A 458 29.16 20.12 20.76
CA GLU A 458 28.92 20.37 22.19
C GLU A 458 27.42 20.44 22.49
N TYR A 459 26.64 21.06 21.61
CA TYR A 459 25.18 21.11 21.75
C TYR A 459 24.56 19.70 21.71
N ILE A 460 24.98 18.87 20.76
CA ILE A 460 24.49 17.48 20.62
C ILE A 460 24.91 16.61 21.83
N GLU A 461 26.07 16.87 22.43
CA GLU A 461 26.55 16.15 23.62
C GLU A 461 25.97 16.71 24.93
N GLY A 462 25.17 17.79 24.88
CA GLY A 462 24.55 18.40 26.06
C GLY A 462 25.47 19.32 26.86
N ASN A 463 26.62 19.71 26.30
CA ASN A 463 27.65 20.52 26.96
C ASN A 463 27.53 22.03 26.64
N GLY A 464 26.41 22.49 26.05
CA GLY A 464 26.21 23.89 25.68
C GLY A 464 24.92 24.11 24.90
N GLY A 465 24.70 25.35 24.41
CA GLY A 465 23.60 25.72 23.51
C GLY A 465 24.06 25.78 22.05
N PRO A 466 23.10 25.92 21.09
CA PRO A 466 23.43 26.18 19.71
C PRO A 466 24.12 27.54 19.59
N ARG A 467 25.01 27.70 18.62
CA ARG A 467 25.65 29.00 18.33
C ARG A 467 24.69 29.86 17.55
N ILE A 468 24.26 30.96 18.12
CA ILE A 468 23.32 31.92 17.50
C ILE A 468 24.11 33.12 17.00
N ILE A 469 23.87 33.57 15.77
CA ILE A 469 24.45 34.76 15.16
C ILE A 469 23.33 35.73 14.84
N MET A 470 23.44 36.95 15.32
CA MET A 470 22.46 38.02 15.09
C MET A 470 22.60 38.61 13.68
N ARG A 471 21.48 39.13 13.13
CA ARG A 471 21.50 39.85 11.85
C ARG A 471 22.42 41.06 11.92
N GLY A 472 23.23 41.29 10.90
CA GLY A 472 24.20 42.39 10.83
C GLY A 472 25.54 42.15 11.51
N GLN A 473 25.75 40.98 12.12
CA GLN A 473 27.10 40.53 12.49
C GLN A 473 27.76 39.81 11.30
N ASP A 474 28.54 40.57 10.53
CA ASP A 474 29.37 39.97 9.49
C ASP A 474 30.41 39.02 10.11
N ILE A 475 30.36 37.77 9.75
CA ILE A 475 31.38 36.79 10.14
C ILE A 475 32.61 37.06 9.27
N TYR A 476 33.60 37.77 9.82
CA TYR A 476 34.96 37.64 9.29
C TYR A 476 35.42 36.22 9.61
N LEU A 477 35.33 35.34 8.62
CA LEU A 477 36.04 34.05 8.64
C LEU A 477 37.55 34.36 8.49
N PRO A 478 38.40 33.87 9.42
CA PRO A 478 39.83 33.95 9.31
C PRO A 478 40.39 33.13 8.13
#